data_c475f4152fb33732bd3329abf74d9b3b
#
_entry.id   c475f4152fb33732bd3329abf74d9b3b
#
_cell.length_a   1.000
_cell.length_b   1.000
_cell.length_c   1.000
_cell.angle_alpha   90.00
_cell.angle_beta   90.00
_cell.angle_gamma   90.00
#
_symmetry.space_group_name_H-M   'P 1'
#
loop_
_entity.id
_entity.type
_entity.pdbx_description
1 polymer ?
#
loop_
_entity_poly.entity_id
_entity_poly.type
_entity_poly.pdbx_seq_one_letter_code
_entity_poly.pdbx_strand_id
1 'polypeptide(L)'
;ELEDGTFNKVDCLLHGMETIGGAERSCDPDMMRKRFYSVSDGHYANALFSRFGHKRVEVELEDFLSLSFFTRSGFGCGLTRMVRALKLAGIL
;
A
#
# COMPACT_ATOMS: atom_id res chain seq x y z
N GLU A 1 -2.66 -10.67 -0.91
CA GLU A 1 -2.07 -11.57 -1.92
C GLU A 1 -2.93 -12.81 -2.06
N LEU A 2 -3.24 -13.20 -3.28
CA LEU A 2 -3.98 -14.42 -3.59
C LEU A 2 -3.03 -15.63 -3.66
N GLU A 3 -3.60 -16.85 -3.68
CA GLU A 3 -2.82 -18.09 -3.69
C GLU A 3 -1.86 -18.20 -4.89
N ASP A 4 -2.21 -17.59 -6.02
CA ASP A 4 -1.39 -17.60 -7.23
C ASP A 4 -0.31 -16.49 -7.28
N GLY A 5 -0.15 -15.74 -6.19
CA GLY A 5 0.81 -14.65 -6.10
C GLY A 5 0.30 -13.31 -6.63
N THR A 6 -0.93 -13.26 -7.12
CA THR A 6 -1.55 -12.00 -7.57
C THR A 6 -2.26 -11.28 -6.43
N PHE A 7 -2.81 -10.09 -6.72
CA PHE A 7 -3.48 -9.25 -5.73
C PHE A 7 -4.82 -8.79 -6.28
N ASN A 8 -5.83 -8.71 -5.40
CA ASN A 8 -7.09 -8.03 -5.73
C ASN A 8 -6.86 -6.52 -5.66
N LYS A 9 -6.42 -5.98 -6.78
CA LYS A 9 -6.00 -4.60 -6.89
C LYS A 9 -6.54 -4.00 -8.18
N VAL A 10 -6.90 -2.72 -8.14
CA VAL A 10 -7.42 -2.00 -9.29
C VAL A 10 -6.86 -0.58 -9.31
N ASP A 11 -6.50 -0.11 -10.48
CA ASP A 11 -6.08 1.26 -10.69
C ASP A 11 -7.01 1.91 -11.72
N CYS A 12 -7.43 3.14 -11.47
CA CYS A 12 -8.22 3.91 -12.39
C CYS A 12 -7.33 4.86 -13.17
N LEU A 13 -7.31 4.70 -14.49
CA LEU A 13 -6.50 5.53 -15.39
C LEU A 13 -7.39 6.54 -16.11
N LEU A 14 -7.02 7.82 -16.00
CA LEU A 14 -7.66 8.89 -16.74
C LEU A 14 -6.57 9.61 -17.55
N HIS A 15 -6.76 9.71 -18.86
CA HIS A 15 -5.76 10.26 -19.77
C HIS A 15 -4.37 9.64 -19.61
N GLY A 16 -4.32 8.30 -19.44
CA GLY A 16 -3.08 7.55 -19.26
C GLY A 16 -2.42 7.71 -17.92
N MET A 17 -3.07 8.36 -16.97
CA MET A 17 -2.53 8.68 -15.66
C MET A 17 -3.32 7.96 -14.57
N GLU A 18 -2.61 7.27 -13.68
CA GLU A 18 -3.25 6.65 -12.51
C GLU A 18 -3.73 7.74 -11.56
N THR A 19 -5.04 7.82 -11.34
CA THR A 19 -5.65 8.79 -10.45
C THR A 19 -6.14 8.18 -9.15
N ILE A 20 -6.63 6.96 -9.21
CA ILE A 20 -7.14 6.24 -8.04
C ILE A 20 -6.55 4.83 -8.05
N GLY A 21 -5.98 4.41 -6.92
CA GLY A 21 -5.52 3.05 -6.74
C GLY A 21 -6.24 2.42 -5.57
N GLY A 22 -6.79 1.23 -5.75
CA GLY A 22 -7.52 0.52 -4.72
C GLY A 22 -7.10 -0.93 -4.61
N ALA A 23 -7.29 -1.51 -3.45
CA ALA A 23 -6.94 -2.90 -3.21
C ALA A 23 -7.76 -3.49 -2.07
N GLU A 24 -7.92 -4.82 -2.11
CA GLU A 24 -8.32 -5.58 -0.94
C GLU A 24 -7.14 -5.64 0.00
N ARG A 25 -7.34 -5.22 1.25
CA ARG A 25 -6.28 -5.15 2.25
C ARG A 25 -6.10 -6.50 2.95
N SER A 26 -4.87 -6.79 3.33
CA SER A 26 -4.57 -7.99 4.10
C SER A 26 -5.15 -7.91 5.52
N CYS A 27 -5.65 -9.02 6.01
CA CYS A 27 -6.15 -9.13 7.40
C CYS A 27 -5.41 -10.22 8.20
N ASP A 28 -4.39 -10.83 7.63
CA ASP A 28 -3.57 -11.84 8.30
C ASP A 28 -2.28 -11.21 8.81
N PRO A 29 -2.11 -11.05 10.15
CA PRO A 29 -0.91 -10.40 10.71
C PRO A 29 0.39 -11.11 10.35
N ASP A 30 0.40 -12.44 10.30
CA ASP A 30 1.62 -13.19 9.97
C ASP A 30 2.03 -12.96 8.51
N MET A 31 1.08 -12.95 7.60
CA MET A 31 1.32 -12.65 6.20
C MET A 31 1.82 -11.20 6.03
N MET A 32 1.22 -10.26 6.75
CA MET A 32 1.61 -8.84 6.73
C MET A 32 3.04 -8.66 7.23
N ARG A 33 3.42 -9.34 8.30
CA ARG A 33 4.78 -9.30 8.83
C ARG A 33 5.78 -9.83 7.81
N LYS A 34 5.49 -10.99 7.25
CA LYS A 34 6.34 -11.61 6.23
C LYS A 34 6.52 -10.67 5.01
N ARG A 35 5.45 -10.05 4.58
CA ARG A 35 5.46 -9.10 3.47
C ARG A 35 6.32 -7.88 3.77
N PHE A 36 6.19 -7.33 4.97
CA PHE A 36 6.97 -6.16 5.38
C PHE A 36 8.46 -6.39 5.20
N TYR A 37 8.96 -7.55 5.62
CA TYR A 37 10.38 -7.86 5.53
C TYR A 37 10.83 -8.26 4.12
N SER A 38 9.93 -8.71 3.26
CA SER A 38 10.29 -9.23 1.94
C SER A 38 10.07 -8.25 0.78
N VAL A 39 9.29 -7.20 0.96
CA VAL A 39 9.01 -6.22 -0.10
C VAL A 39 10.30 -5.60 -0.61
N SER A 40 10.46 -5.54 -1.94
CA SER A 40 11.64 -5.02 -2.60
C SER A 40 12.94 -5.71 -2.14
N ASP A 41 12.89 -7.02 -1.95
CA ASP A 41 14.02 -7.84 -1.47
C ASP A 41 14.60 -7.34 -0.14
N GLY A 42 13.73 -6.83 0.75
CA GLY A 42 14.12 -6.31 2.04
C GLY A 42 14.56 -4.84 2.05
N HIS A 43 14.64 -4.20 0.90
CA HIS A 43 15.08 -2.80 0.83
C HIS A 43 14.14 -1.84 1.58
N TYR A 44 12.84 -2.11 1.54
CA TYR A 44 11.88 -1.27 2.25
C TYR A 44 12.09 -1.31 3.77
N ALA A 45 12.20 -2.50 4.34
CA ALA A 45 12.44 -2.65 5.78
C ALA A 45 13.78 -2.05 6.17
N ASN A 46 14.83 -2.33 5.38
CA ASN A 46 16.17 -1.79 5.65
C ASN A 46 16.20 -0.26 5.62
N ALA A 47 15.47 0.37 4.71
CA ALA A 47 15.37 1.82 4.64
C ALA A 47 14.76 2.39 5.92
N LEU A 48 13.70 1.77 6.44
CA LEU A 48 13.08 2.19 7.69
C LEU A 48 13.99 1.95 8.89
N PHE A 49 14.69 0.82 8.95
CA PHE A 49 15.64 0.53 10.02
C PHE A 49 16.78 1.54 10.05
N SER A 50 17.30 1.91 8.89
CA SER A 50 18.38 2.90 8.79
C SER A 50 17.93 4.28 9.24
N ARG A 51 16.69 4.64 8.98
CA ARG A 51 16.17 5.98 9.25
C ARG A 51 15.66 6.15 10.69
N PHE A 52 14.98 5.15 11.23
CA PHE A 52 14.28 5.25 12.51
C PHE A 52 14.84 4.36 13.60
N GLY A 53 15.80 3.48 13.29
CA GLY A 53 16.34 2.50 14.22
C GLY A 53 15.57 1.18 14.18
N HIS A 54 16.32 0.09 14.29
CA HIS A 54 15.77 -1.27 14.16
C HIS A 54 14.70 -1.57 15.23
N LYS A 55 15.02 -1.27 16.48
CA LYS A 55 14.12 -1.58 17.60
C LYS A 55 12.80 -0.80 17.51
N ARG A 56 12.87 0.49 17.15
CA ARG A 56 11.68 1.33 17.02
C ARG A 56 10.75 0.79 15.94
N VAL A 57 11.30 0.44 14.78
CA VAL A 57 10.51 -0.09 13.66
C VAL A 57 9.86 -1.42 14.04
N GLU A 58 10.59 -2.31 14.70
CA GLU A 58 10.05 -3.59 15.16
C GLU A 58 8.91 -3.41 16.15
N VAL A 59 9.09 -2.54 17.14
CA VAL A 59 8.06 -2.29 18.16
C VAL A 59 6.80 -1.70 17.52
N GLU A 60 6.95 -0.70 16.67
CA GLU A 60 5.80 -0.08 16.00
C GLU A 60 5.09 -1.05 15.06
N LEU A 61 5.83 -1.89 14.33
CA LEU A 61 5.26 -2.92 13.48
C LEU A 61 4.44 -3.93 14.29
N GLU A 62 4.99 -4.43 15.38
CA GLU A 62 4.29 -5.42 16.22
C GLU A 62 3.07 -4.81 16.91
N ASP A 63 3.14 -3.55 17.33
CA ASP A 63 1.98 -2.84 17.87
C ASP A 63 0.86 -2.74 16.84
N PHE A 64 1.21 -2.40 15.60
CA PHE A 64 0.25 -2.36 14.50
C PHE A 64 -0.35 -3.75 14.22
N LEU A 65 0.49 -4.79 14.16
CA LEU A 65 0.06 -6.15 13.87
C LEU A 65 -0.76 -6.77 15.00
N SER A 66 -0.71 -6.21 16.21
CA SER A 66 -1.51 -6.68 17.34
C SER A 66 -2.97 -6.28 17.25
N LEU A 67 -3.32 -5.36 16.31
CA LEU A 67 -4.69 -4.95 16.09
C LEU A 67 -5.50 -6.10 15.47
N SER A 68 -6.80 -6.12 15.76
CA SER A 68 -7.71 -7.08 15.14
C SER A 68 -8.09 -6.58 13.75
N PHE A 69 -7.70 -7.34 12.73
CA PHE A 69 -8.01 -6.99 11.34
C PHE A 69 -9.23 -7.75 10.84
N PHE A 70 -10.04 -7.09 10.06
CA PHE A 70 -11.16 -7.71 9.37
C PHE A 70 -10.98 -7.53 7.86
N THR A 71 -11.70 -8.32 7.07
CA THR A 71 -11.68 -8.21 5.62
C THR A 71 -12.16 -6.83 5.22
N ARG A 72 -11.34 -6.12 4.46
CA ARG A 72 -11.61 -4.74 4.04
C ARG A 72 -10.91 -4.42 2.74
N SER A 73 -11.41 -3.39 2.07
CA SER A 73 -10.74 -2.78 0.93
C SER A 73 -10.56 -1.29 1.19
N GLY A 74 -9.68 -0.69 0.43
CA GLY A 74 -9.42 0.72 0.54
C GLY A 74 -8.83 1.27 -0.73
N PHE A 75 -8.86 2.58 -0.89
CA PHE A 75 -8.29 3.24 -2.06
C PHE A 75 -7.62 4.55 -1.67
N GLY A 76 -6.70 4.99 -2.54
CA GLY A 76 -6.11 6.31 -2.48
C GLY A 76 -6.37 7.06 -3.77
N CYS A 77 -6.62 8.36 -3.67
CA CYS A 77 -6.82 9.24 -4.82
C CYS A 77 -5.71 10.27 -4.86
N GLY A 78 -4.98 10.33 -6.00
CA GLY A 78 -3.98 11.36 -6.23
C GLY A 78 -4.66 12.65 -6.66
N LEU A 79 -4.86 13.58 -5.73
CA LEU A 79 -5.62 14.79 -6.01
C LEU A 79 -5.01 15.64 -7.13
N THR A 80 -3.69 15.82 -7.12
CA THR A 80 -2.97 16.56 -8.17
C THR A 80 -3.12 15.87 -9.53
N ARG A 81 -3.03 14.55 -9.57
CA ARG A 81 -3.21 13.79 -10.80
C ARG A 81 -4.63 13.86 -11.31
N MET A 82 -5.62 13.81 -10.41
CA MET A 82 -7.02 13.94 -10.76
C MET A 82 -7.29 15.31 -11.40
N VAL A 83 -6.82 16.39 -10.80
CA VAL A 83 -6.98 17.75 -11.34
C VAL A 83 -6.33 17.87 -12.72
N ARG A 84 -5.13 17.33 -12.89
CA ARG A 84 -4.44 17.34 -14.19
C ARG A 84 -5.23 16.57 -15.24
N ALA A 85 -5.73 15.39 -14.91
CA ALA A 85 -6.51 14.58 -15.82
C ALA A 85 -7.79 15.30 -16.26
N LEU A 86 -8.49 15.94 -15.33
CA LEU A 86 -9.70 16.70 -15.62
C LEU A 86 -9.42 17.92 -16.51
N LYS A 87 -8.28 18.58 -16.31
CA LYS A 87 -7.85 19.67 -17.19
C LYS A 87 -7.56 19.17 -18.61
N LEU A 88 -6.87 18.04 -18.74
CA LEU A 88 -6.58 17.43 -20.04
C LEU A 88 -7.86 17.00 -20.76
N ALA A 89 -8.88 16.59 -20.01
CA ALA A 89 -10.18 16.23 -20.56
C ALA A 89 -11.04 17.44 -20.93
N GLY A 90 -10.61 18.65 -20.59
CA GLY A 90 -11.38 19.86 -20.86
C GLY A 90 -12.57 20.09 -19.92
N ILE A 91 -12.60 19.41 -18.77
CA ILE A 91 -13.69 19.51 -17.79
C ILE A 91 -13.41 20.62 -16.77
N LEU A 92 -12.16 20.87 -16.51
CA LEU A 92 -11.70 21.94 -15.62
C LEU A 92 -10.93 23.02 -16.38
#